data_f6e4f2283b7e14d05bf11423e99371c0
#
_entry.id   f6e4f2283b7e14d05bf11423e99371c0
#
_cell.length_a   1.000
_cell.length_b   1.000
_cell.length_c   1.000
_cell.angle_alpha   90.00
_cell.angle_beta   90.00
_cell.angle_gamma   90.00
#
_symmetry.space_group_name_H-M   'P 1'
#
loop_
_entity.id
_entity.type
_entity.pdbx_description
1 polymer ?
#
loop_
_entity_poly.entity_id
_entity_poly.type
_entity_poly.pdbx_seq_one_letter_code
_entity_poly.pdbx_strand_id
1 'polypeptide(L)'
;MTNKFIFILPLMLSAALNAQTLDYSLQEERELNLDMKKITSDNDCVYMPAVRKSSRLDWMTNNVIGLTPDGKSISWISVRNNSSNIFVRALNGGAALQRTNRRSVLDFNYSPDGSMLCFSESDGRTNRIFKKNADKGYVCKQITYNEWDYSPIYSADLRHIYFTRKEKGNTFGIWSYDLTENSLSYITNGINPYPIKGSTEILCIRASNNGNNEIWKINYETGDEVCIVSDVKRSFSSPTLSPDGKWILMVGNSEFQFNGKSYPNTDIFVCSVDGTNLTQLTYHPANDLSPQWSNDGQYIYFVSQRGNTTKTPNIWRLTFNTNQ
;
A
#
# COMPACT_ATOMS: atom_id res chain seq x y z
N MET A 1 -12.43 43.90 -8.27
CA MET A 1 -12.29 43.14 -7.00
C MET A 1 -11.99 41.70 -7.34
N THR A 2 -10.71 41.35 -7.37
CA THR A 2 -10.23 40.07 -7.79
C THR A 2 -9.99 39.19 -6.55
N ASN A 3 -10.91 38.26 -6.26
CA ASN A 3 -10.75 37.31 -5.20
C ASN A 3 -9.70 36.26 -5.63
N LYS A 4 -8.49 36.38 -5.08
CA LYS A 4 -7.48 35.34 -5.12
C LYS A 4 -7.92 34.22 -4.19
N PHE A 5 -8.44 33.11 -4.74
CA PHE A 5 -8.56 31.86 -4.02
C PHE A 5 -7.15 31.26 -3.84
N ILE A 6 -6.63 31.37 -2.64
CA ILE A 6 -5.44 30.65 -2.19
C ILE A 6 -5.90 29.23 -1.94
N PHE A 7 -5.53 28.30 -2.83
CA PHE A 7 -5.67 26.88 -2.58
C PHE A 7 -4.64 26.44 -1.54
N ILE A 8 -5.10 26.35 -0.31
CA ILE A 8 -4.35 25.66 0.75
C ILE A 8 -4.56 24.18 0.53
N LEU A 9 -3.50 23.50 0.05
CA LEU A 9 -3.37 22.04 0.28
C LEU A 9 -3.65 21.84 1.77
N PRO A 10 -4.50 20.92 2.21
CA PRO A 10 -4.62 20.67 3.62
C PRO A 10 -3.32 20.06 4.13
N LEU A 11 -2.38 20.91 4.54
CA LEU A 11 -1.49 20.58 5.63
C LEU A 11 -2.43 20.37 6.82
N MET A 12 -2.85 19.15 7.04
CA MET A 12 -3.51 18.81 8.27
C MET A 12 -2.47 18.94 9.37
N LEU A 13 -2.49 20.07 10.05
CA LEU A 13 -2.00 20.16 11.41
C LEU A 13 -2.71 19.04 12.16
N SER A 14 -1.99 17.97 12.46
CA SER A 14 -2.37 17.07 13.53
C SER A 14 -2.53 17.92 14.76
N ALA A 15 -3.73 17.94 15.36
CA ALA A 15 -3.96 18.53 16.65
C ALA A 15 -2.85 18.00 17.57
N ALA A 16 -2.00 18.89 18.01
CA ALA A 16 -1.01 18.64 19.03
C ALA A 16 -1.74 18.42 20.34
N LEU A 17 -2.21 17.20 20.56
CA LEU A 17 -2.19 16.64 21.91
C LEU A 17 -0.72 16.70 22.34
N ASN A 18 -0.45 17.18 23.55
CA ASN A 18 0.86 17.16 24.19
C ASN A 18 1.47 15.74 24.13
N ALA A 19 1.90 15.34 22.94
CA ALA A 19 2.64 14.15 22.70
C ALA A 19 4.05 14.49 23.18
N GLN A 20 4.42 14.03 24.37
CA GLN A 20 5.81 13.67 24.59
C GLN A 20 6.24 12.97 23.33
N THR A 21 7.18 13.57 22.61
CA THR A 21 7.67 13.02 21.35
C THR A 21 8.16 11.61 21.64
N LEU A 22 7.42 10.61 21.15
CA LEU A 22 7.87 9.23 21.19
C LEU A 22 9.25 9.19 20.56
N ASP A 23 10.21 8.72 21.32
CA ASP A 23 11.56 8.54 20.83
C ASP A 23 11.58 7.26 19.96
N TYR A 24 11.66 7.45 18.65
CA TYR A 24 11.73 6.34 17.69
C TYR A 24 13.10 5.63 17.69
N SER A 25 14.03 6.02 18.57
CA SER A 25 15.22 5.22 18.89
C SER A 25 14.94 4.09 19.87
N LEU A 26 13.81 4.15 20.60
CA LEU A 26 13.40 3.07 21.50
C LEU A 26 12.96 1.86 20.67
N GLN A 27 13.59 0.74 20.92
CA GLN A 27 13.25 -0.54 20.31
C GLN A 27 12.72 -1.48 21.38
N GLU A 28 11.62 -2.17 21.08
CA GLU A 28 11.20 -3.30 21.89
C GLU A 28 12.20 -4.46 21.76
N GLU A 29 12.34 -5.28 22.79
CA GLU A 29 13.27 -6.42 22.81
C GLU A 29 13.04 -7.37 21.62
N ARG A 30 11.76 -7.57 21.23
CA ARG A 30 11.37 -8.36 20.05
C ARG A 30 11.89 -7.79 18.74
N GLU A 31 11.99 -6.47 18.63
CA GLU A 31 12.48 -5.76 17.45
C GLU A 31 14.01 -5.91 17.30
N LEU A 32 14.75 -6.02 18.42
CA LEU A 32 16.21 -6.15 18.42
C LEU A 32 16.71 -7.44 17.77
N ASN A 33 15.87 -8.48 17.73
CA ASN A 33 16.20 -9.79 17.17
C ASN A 33 15.84 -9.90 15.66
N LEU A 34 15.24 -8.86 15.08
CA LEU A 34 14.87 -8.86 13.68
C LEU A 34 16.04 -8.46 12.78
N ASP A 35 16.33 -9.27 11.76
CA ASP A 35 17.34 -8.91 10.74
C ASP A 35 16.73 -7.87 9.79
N MET A 36 16.98 -6.60 10.11
CA MET A 36 16.46 -5.45 9.38
C MET A 36 17.55 -4.61 8.73
N LYS A 37 17.24 -4.10 7.54
CA LYS A 37 18.15 -3.21 6.81
C LYS A 37 17.39 -2.01 6.24
N LYS A 38 17.91 -0.79 6.49
CA LYS A 38 17.46 0.44 5.82
C LYS A 38 17.89 0.43 4.35
N ILE A 39 16.98 0.67 3.43
CA ILE A 39 17.20 0.59 1.98
C ILE A 39 17.33 1.97 1.36
N THR A 40 16.54 2.94 1.83
CA THR A 40 16.57 4.33 1.34
C THR A 40 17.23 5.25 2.34
N SER A 41 17.52 6.47 1.91
CA SER A 41 17.99 7.58 2.73
C SER A 41 16.92 8.67 2.84
N ASP A 42 17.10 9.59 3.75
CA ASP A 42 16.16 10.72 3.94
C ASP A 42 16.05 11.60 2.68
N ASN A 43 17.10 11.64 1.85
CA ASN A 43 17.11 12.36 0.56
C ASN A 43 16.23 11.70 -0.52
N ASP A 44 15.81 10.46 -0.31
CA ASP A 44 14.90 9.75 -1.23
C ASP A 44 13.45 10.26 -1.12
N CYS A 45 13.13 11.02 -0.06
CA CYS A 45 11.83 11.66 0.16
C CYS A 45 10.68 10.66 -0.02
N VAL A 46 10.79 9.50 0.60
CA VAL A 46 9.79 8.43 0.52
C VAL A 46 8.46 8.95 1.07
N TYR A 47 7.38 8.76 0.32
CA TYR A 47 6.05 9.10 0.79
C TYR A 47 5.55 8.05 1.79
N MET A 48 4.97 8.52 2.88
CA MET A 48 4.26 7.67 3.85
C MET A 48 2.80 8.07 3.87
N PRO A 49 1.89 7.15 3.58
CA PRO A 49 0.47 7.42 3.69
C PRO A 49 0.08 7.83 5.11
N ALA A 50 -0.88 8.75 5.23
CA ALA A 50 -1.40 9.12 6.53
C ALA A 50 -2.27 7.99 7.09
N VAL A 51 -1.98 7.57 8.31
CA VAL A 51 -2.84 6.67 9.08
C VAL A 51 -3.92 7.51 9.76
N ARG A 52 -5.16 7.41 9.31
CA ARG A 52 -6.30 8.13 9.90
C ARG A 52 -7.12 7.22 10.77
N LYS A 53 -7.55 7.76 11.93
CA LYS A 53 -8.30 7.01 12.95
C LYS A 53 -9.82 7.01 12.78
N SER A 54 -10.38 7.83 11.89
CA SER A 54 -11.77 8.28 12.06
C SER A 54 -12.77 7.83 11.02
N SER A 55 -12.38 7.15 9.94
CA SER A 55 -13.35 6.67 8.96
C SER A 55 -13.02 5.26 8.46
N ARG A 56 -14.06 4.48 8.18
CA ARG A 56 -14.00 3.11 7.64
C ARG A 56 -13.24 2.98 6.32
N LEU A 57 -12.70 4.06 5.76
CA LEU A 57 -12.20 4.16 4.38
C LEU A 57 -10.84 4.83 4.25
N ASP A 58 -10.25 5.29 5.34
CA ASP A 58 -8.96 5.99 5.32
C ASP A 58 -7.76 5.06 5.06
N TRP A 59 -8.00 3.76 4.93
CA TRP A 59 -7.02 2.70 4.67
C TRP A 59 -6.79 2.44 3.17
N MET A 60 -7.22 3.35 2.30
CA MET A 60 -7.10 3.19 0.84
C MET A 60 -5.72 3.52 0.29
N THR A 61 -4.77 3.82 1.14
CA THR A 61 -3.42 4.12 0.71
C THR A 61 -2.61 2.83 0.68
N ASN A 62 -2.21 2.40 -0.49
CA ASN A 62 -1.88 1.03 -0.66
C ASN A 62 -0.43 0.80 -1.01
N ASN A 63 -0.12 0.83 -2.26
CA ASN A 63 1.20 0.44 -2.71
C ASN A 63 2.00 1.69 -3.06
N VAL A 64 2.64 2.28 -2.07
CA VAL A 64 3.55 3.41 -2.27
C VAL A 64 4.98 2.96 -2.52
N ILE A 65 5.23 1.65 -2.41
CA ILE A 65 6.47 0.99 -2.81
C ILE A 65 6.17 -0.26 -3.63
N GLY A 66 7.12 -0.70 -4.45
CA GLY A 66 7.01 -1.93 -5.22
C GLY A 66 8.37 -2.39 -5.72
N LEU A 67 8.58 -3.70 -5.76
CA LEU A 67 9.73 -4.28 -6.43
C LEU A 67 9.46 -4.40 -7.92
N THR A 68 10.50 -4.22 -8.74
CA THR A 68 10.41 -4.61 -10.14
C THR A 68 10.23 -6.13 -10.24
N PRO A 69 9.43 -6.64 -11.22
CA PRO A 69 9.17 -8.08 -11.33
C PRO A 69 10.40 -8.95 -11.54
N ASP A 70 11.54 -8.37 -11.95
CA ASP A 70 12.84 -9.06 -12.00
C ASP A 70 13.56 -9.10 -10.65
N GLY A 71 13.01 -8.49 -9.61
CA GLY A 71 13.55 -8.44 -8.25
C GLY A 71 14.82 -7.59 -8.07
N LYS A 72 15.26 -6.86 -9.11
CA LYS A 72 16.54 -6.13 -9.08
C LYS A 72 16.46 -4.70 -8.59
N SER A 73 15.26 -4.11 -8.61
CA SER A 73 15.07 -2.71 -8.25
C SER A 73 13.88 -2.53 -7.33
N ILE A 74 13.93 -1.46 -6.55
CA ILE A 74 12.81 -1.01 -5.73
C ILE A 74 12.33 0.35 -6.22
N SER A 75 11.01 0.50 -6.28
CA SER A 75 10.33 1.75 -6.64
C SER A 75 9.54 2.28 -5.46
N TRP A 76 9.38 3.59 -5.43
CA TRP A 76 8.60 4.26 -4.39
C TRP A 76 7.99 5.56 -4.90
N ILE A 77 6.93 5.99 -4.26
CA ILE A 77 6.43 7.35 -4.42
C ILE A 77 7.32 8.28 -3.59
N SER A 78 7.87 9.28 -4.26
CA SER A 78 8.68 10.33 -3.65
C SER A 78 7.95 11.67 -3.79
N VAL A 79 7.89 12.44 -2.68
CA VAL A 79 7.28 13.77 -2.66
C VAL A 79 8.39 14.82 -2.73
N ARG A 80 8.44 15.53 -3.85
CA ARG A 80 9.42 16.61 -4.09
C ARG A 80 8.74 17.80 -4.74
N ASN A 81 9.07 19.00 -4.31
CA ASN A 81 8.54 20.24 -4.88
C ASN A 81 7.00 20.26 -5.02
N ASN A 82 6.29 19.81 -3.99
CA ASN A 82 4.83 19.69 -3.95
C ASN A 82 4.23 18.78 -5.04
N SER A 83 5.01 17.86 -5.57
CA SER A 83 4.52 16.81 -6.47
C SER A 83 4.94 15.43 -5.99
N SER A 84 4.08 14.44 -6.19
CA SER A 84 4.40 13.04 -5.89
C SER A 84 4.57 12.25 -7.18
N ASN A 85 5.69 11.53 -7.28
CA ASN A 85 6.07 10.79 -8.47
C ASN A 85 6.72 9.46 -8.12
N ILE A 86 6.67 8.51 -9.05
CA ILE A 86 7.32 7.21 -8.92
C ILE A 86 8.80 7.36 -9.26
N PHE A 87 9.64 6.90 -8.35
CA PHE A 87 11.10 6.76 -8.51
C PHE A 87 11.49 5.30 -8.42
N VAL A 88 12.57 4.92 -9.06
CA VAL A 88 13.13 3.56 -9.03
C VAL A 88 14.64 3.63 -8.83
N ARG A 89 15.18 2.67 -8.07
CA ARG A 89 16.62 2.47 -7.89
C ARG A 89 16.95 0.99 -7.80
N ALA A 90 18.09 0.59 -8.35
CA ALA A 90 18.59 -0.77 -8.19
C ALA A 90 18.88 -1.10 -6.71
N LEU A 91 18.56 -2.30 -6.27
CA LEU A 91 18.77 -2.74 -4.87
C LEU A 91 20.26 -2.79 -4.48
N ASN A 92 21.14 -2.92 -5.46
CA ASN A 92 22.60 -2.86 -5.25
C ASN A 92 23.17 -1.43 -5.22
N GLY A 93 22.31 -0.40 -5.30
CA GLY A 93 22.68 1.01 -5.20
C GLY A 93 22.55 1.78 -6.51
N GLY A 94 23.07 3.00 -6.52
CA GLY A 94 22.99 3.91 -7.67
C GLY A 94 22.00 5.05 -7.50
N ALA A 95 21.86 5.87 -8.53
CA ALA A 95 20.96 7.02 -8.53
C ALA A 95 19.49 6.58 -8.67
N ALA A 96 18.61 7.26 -7.97
CA ALA A 96 17.18 7.11 -8.16
C ALA A 96 16.74 7.79 -9.46
N LEU A 97 15.99 7.08 -10.29
CA LEU A 97 15.47 7.54 -11.58
C LEU A 97 13.98 7.81 -11.48
N GLN A 98 13.54 8.99 -11.86
CA GLN A 98 12.12 9.34 -11.91
C GLN A 98 11.43 8.61 -13.08
N ARG A 99 10.27 8.01 -12.81
CA ARG A 99 9.48 7.24 -13.79
C ARG A 99 8.20 7.93 -14.23
N THR A 100 7.70 8.85 -13.44
CA THR A 100 6.52 9.68 -13.79
C THR A 100 6.86 11.15 -13.65
N ASN A 101 6.16 11.99 -14.42
CA ASN A 101 6.21 13.44 -14.27
C ASN A 101 4.75 13.92 -14.15
N ARG A 102 4.21 13.75 -12.96
CA ARG A 102 2.80 13.99 -12.64
C ARG A 102 2.66 14.93 -11.45
N ARG A 103 1.44 15.34 -11.18
CA ARG A 103 1.17 16.26 -10.06
C ARG A 103 1.04 15.53 -8.73
N SER A 104 0.28 14.44 -8.71
CA SER A 104 -0.03 13.75 -7.46
C SER A 104 -0.34 12.27 -7.71
N VAL A 105 0.71 11.45 -7.87
CA VAL A 105 0.59 9.99 -7.88
C VAL A 105 0.30 9.53 -6.44
N LEU A 106 -0.70 8.66 -6.27
CA LEU A 106 -1.15 8.19 -4.96
C LEU A 106 -0.70 6.76 -4.65
N ASP A 107 -0.71 5.90 -5.65
CA ASP A 107 -0.34 4.48 -5.57
C ASP A 107 0.05 3.95 -6.95
N PHE A 108 0.72 2.81 -7.00
CA PHE A 108 1.12 2.20 -8.27
C PHE A 108 1.38 0.70 -8.13
N ASN A 109 1.33 0.00 -9.28
CA ASN A 109 1.78 -1.38 -9.41
C ASN A 109 2.46 -1.60 -10.76
N TYR A 110 3.39 -2.57 -10.79
CA TYR A 110 3.94 -3.09 -12.02
C TYR A 110 3.01 -4.13 -12.65
N SER A 111 3.05 -4.25 -13.98
CA SER A 111 2.56 -5.46 -14.63
C SER A 111 3.44 -6.66 -14.27
N PRO A 112 2.90 -7.88 -14.22
CA PRO A 112 3.65 -9.09 -13.87
C PRO A 112 4.92 -9.34 -14.68
N ASP A 113 4.95 -8.89 -15.94
CA ASP A 113 6.10 -8.97 -16.84
C ASP A 113 7.09 -7.78 -16.70
N GLY A 114 6.77 -6.80 -15.88
CA GLY A 114 7.58 -5.60 -15.64
C GLY A 114 7.56 -4.55 -16.74
N SER A 115 6.86 -4.79 -17.84
CA SER A 115 6.88 -3.88 -19.00
C SER A 115 6.08 -2.60 -18.78
N MET A 116 5.07 -2.65 -17.92
CA MET A 116 4.12 -1.56 -17.68
C MET A 116 4.02 -1.19 -16.20
N LEU A 117 3.60 0.05 -15.97
CA LEU A 117 3.11 0.56 -14.69
C LEU A 117 1.65 0.97 -14.82
N CYS A 118 0.83 0.65 -13.83
CA CYS A 118 -0.44 1.33 -13.59
C CYS A 118 -0.37 2.11 -12.29
N PHE A 119 -1.06 3.24 -12.23
CA PHE A 119 -1.05 4.10 -11.05
C PHE A 119 -2.33 4.94 -10.98
N SER A 120 -2.71 5.36 -9.78
CA SER A 120 -3.73 6.37 -9.60
C SER A 120 -3.11 7.75 -9.40
N GLU A 121 -3.78 8.77 -9.92
CA GLU A 121 -3.40 10.17 -9.78
C GLU A 121 -4.57 11.01 -9.36
N SER A 122 -4.30 11.96 -8.46
CA SER A 122 -5.27 12.98 -8.04
C SER A 122 -4.98 14.33 -8.70
N ASP A 123 -6.02 14.98 -9.19
CA ASP A 123 -5.98 16.40 -9.57
C ASP A 123 -6.50 17.33 -8.43
N GLY A 124 -6.78 16.77 -7.25
CA GLY A 124 -7.35 17.43 -6.08
C GLY A 124 -8.89 17.45 -6.06
N ARG A 125 -9.55 17.00 -7.15
CA ARG A 125 -11.01 16.88 -7.26
C ARG A 125 -11.44 15.47 -7.61
N THR A 126 -10.63 14.81 -8.42
CA THR A 126 -10.88 13.44 -8.90
C THR A 126 -9.61 12.61 -8.82
N ASN A 127 -9.78 11.29 -8.73
CA ASN A 127 -8.68 10.33 -8.82
C ASN A 127 -8.96 9.38 -9.99
N ARG A 128 -7.96 9.17 -10.84
CA ARG A 128 -8.09 8.37 -12.06
C ARG A 128 -6.93 7.42 -12.23
N ILE A 129 -7.18 6.33 -12.95
CA ILE A 129 -6.17 5.32 -13.26
C ILE A 129 -5.50 5.64 -14.58
N PHE A 130 -4.17 5.52 -14.58
CA PHE A 130 -3.31 5.67 -15.73
C PHE A 130 -2.44 4.43 -15.90
N LYS A 131 -1.99 4.17 -17.14
CA LYS A 131 -0.92 3.22 -17.42
C LYS A 131 0.17 3.85 -18.26
N LYS A 132 1.39 3.33 -18.16
CA LYS A 132 2.53 3.72 -18.98
C LYS A 132 3.53 2.57 -19.11
N ASN A 133 4.45 2.68 -20.06
CA ASN A 133 5.62 1.83 -20.10
C ASN A 133 6.49 2.05 -18.84
N ALA A 134 6.96 0.99 -18.22
CA ALA A 134 7.70 1.07 -16.96
C ALA A 134 9.02 1.85 -17.11
N ASP A 135 9.76 1.62 -18.18
CA ASP A 135 11.12 2.14 -18.35
C ASP A 135 11.23 3.35 -19.27
N LYS A 136 10.29 3.54 -20.19
CA LYS A 136 10.39 4.54 -21.26
C LYS A 136 9.52 5.76 -20.99
N GLY A 137 10.15 6.94 -21.02
CA GLY A 137 9.50 8.25 -21.08
C GLY A 137 8.46 8.52 -20.00
N TYR A 138 7.72 9.61 -20.18
CA TYR A 138 6.67 10.05 -19.24
C TYR A 138 5.26 9.98 -19.82
N VAL A 139 5.10 9.47 -21.04
CA VAL A 139 3.80 9.36 -21.70
C VAL A 139 2.94 8.35 -20.97
N CYS A 140 1.76 8.77 -20.54
CA CYS A 140 0.79 7.97 -19.80
C CYS A 140 -0.52 7.93 -20.60
N LYS A 141 -1.19 6.77 -20.60
CA LYS A 141 -2.55 6.61 -21.11
C LYS A 141 -3.51 6.59 -19.92
N GLN A 142 -4.51 7.48 -19.91
CA GLN A 142 -5.61 7.43 -18.96
C GLN A 142 -6.50 6.22 -19.27
N ILE A 143 -6.89 5.48 -18.23
CA ILE A 143 -7.69 4.26 -18.33
C ILE A 143 -9.11 4.52 -17.86
N THR A 144 -9.29 5.25 -16.75
CA THR A 144 -10.60 5.53 -16.20
C THR A 144 -10.93 7.01 -16.24
N TYR A 145 -12.22 7.33 -16.32
CA TYR A 145 -12.74 8.69 -16.45
C TYR A 145 -13.73 9.06 -15.33
N ASN A 146 -13.92 8.13 -14.39
CA ASN A 146 -14.75 8.37 -13.21
C ASN A 146 -14.00 9.23 -12.17
N GLU A 147 -14.71 9.68 -11.13
CA GLU A 147 -14.17 10.69 -10.23
C GLU A 147 -13.23 10.13 -9.15
N TRP A 148 -13.42 8.85 -8.73
CA TRP A 148 -12.74 8.32 -7.55
C TRP A 148 -12.32 6.86 -7.74
N ASP A 149 -11.26 6.64 -8.50
CA ASP A 149 -10.65 5.33 -8.75
C ASP A 149 -9.28 5.24 -8.11
N TYR A 150 -8.99 4.13 -7.42
CA TYR A 150 -7.80 3.91 -6.60
C TYR A 150 -7.24 2.50 -6.75
N SER A 151 -6.02 2.30 -6.28
CA SER A 151 -5.42 0.98 -6.06
C SER A 151 -5.43 0.08 -7.30
N PRO A 152 -4.92 0.56 -8.46
CA PRO A 152 -4.88 -0.25 -9.64
C PRO A 152 -3.83 -1.35 -9.54
N ILE A 153 -4.20 -2.54 -10.00
CA ILE A 153 -3.29 -3.69 -10.08
C ILE A 153 -3.59 -4.51 -11.34
N TYR A 154 -2.54 -4.95 -12.03
CA TYR A 154 -2.69 -5.82 -13.19
C TYR A 154 -3.12 -7.23 -12.80
N SER A 155 -3.94 -7.87 -13.63
CA SER A 155 -4.14 -9.32 -13.61
C SER A 155 -2.86 -10.05 -14.02
N ALA A 156 -2.74 -11.32 -13.62
CA ALA A 156 -1.56 -12.13 -13.93
C ALA A 156 -1.39 -12.40 -15.44
N ASP A 157 -2.48 -12.43 -16.19
CA ASP A 157 -2.54 -12.63 -17.63
C ASP A 157 -2.36 -11.35 -18.46
N LEU A 158 -2.14 -10.20 -17.81
CA LEU A 158 -2.00 -8.87 -18.42
C LEU A 158 -3.24 -8.35 -19.15
N ARG A 159 -4.36 -9.03 -19.05
CA ARG A 159 -5.60 -8.65 -19.75
C ARG A 159 -6.39 -7.58 -19.02
N HIS A 160 -6.36 -7.58 -17.67
CA HIS A 160 -7.16 -6.67 -16.86
C HIS A 160 -6.32 -5.77 -15.97
N ILE A 161 -6.89 -4.62 -15.61
CA ILE A 161 -6.50 -3.83 -14.45
C ILE A 161 -7.66 -3.83 -13.49
N TYR A 162 -7.47 -4.43 -12.30
CA TYR A 162 -8.42 -4.32 -11.20
C TYR A 162 -8.15 -3.04 -10.42
N PHE A 163 -9.20 -2.45 -9.86
CA PHE A 163 -9.07 -1.22 -9.07
C PHE A 163 -10.27 -1.03 -8.13
N THR A 164 -10.10 -0.17 -7.14
CA THR A 164 -11.17 0.28 -6.25
C THR A 164 -11.85 1.50 -6.84
N ARG A 165 -13.17 1.50 -6.88
CA ARG A 165 -14.00 2.66 -7.26
C ARG A 165 -14.88 3.08 -6.11
N LYS A 166 -14.84 4.37 -5.78
CA LYS A 166 -15.85 4.96 -4.89
C LYS A 166 -17.15 5.15 -5.66
N GLU A 167 -18.23 4.67 -5.08
CA GLU A 167 -19.58 4.73 -5.64
C GLU A 167 -20.46 5.72 -4.88
N LYS A 168 -21.72 5.83 -5.26
CA LYS A 168 -22.69 6.67 -4.56
C LYS A 168 -22.88 6.19 -3.12
N GLY A 169 -23.10 7.13 -2.19
CA GLY A 169 -23.36 6.81 -0.79
C GLY A 169 -22.12 6.39 0.04
N ASN A 170 -20.90 6.72 -0.40
CA ASN A 170 -19.64 6.32 0.23
C ASN A 170 -19.44 4.79 0.30
N THR A 171 -20.01 4.06 -0.62
CA THR A 171 -19.71 2.65 -0.86
C THR A 171 -18.50 2.52 -1.80
N PHE A 172 -17.91 1.33 -1.82
CA PHE A 172 -16.76 1.03 -2.67
C PHE A 172 -16.95 -0.31 -3.34
N GLY A 173 -16.60 -0.35 -4.60
CA GLY A 173 -16.59 -1.55 -5.41
C GLY A 173 -15.23 -1.83 -6.01
N ILE A 174 -14.94 -3.09 -6.21
CA ILE A 174 -13.83 -3.56 -7.04
C ILE A 174 -14.34 -3.71 -8.46
N TRP A 175 -13.62 -3.09 -9.36
CA TRP A 175 -13.90 -3.08 -10.79
C TRP A 175 -12.72 -3.63 -11.57
N SER A 176 -12.96 -4.16 -12.74
CA SER A 176 -11.95 -4.50 -13.73
C SER A 176 -12.10 -3.67 -14.99
N TYR A 177 -10.96 -3.32 -15.58
CA TYR A 177 -10.87 -2.75 -16.92
C TYR A 177 -10.19 -3.77 -17.83
N ASP A 178 -10.89 -4.26 -18.84
CA ASP A 178 -10.34 -5.12 -19.90
C ASP A 178 -9.51 -4.26 -20.86
N LEU A 179 -8.23 -4.58 -20.98
CA LEU A 179 -7.27 -3.82 -21.77
C LEU A 179 -7.41 -4.08 -23.28
N THR A 180 -8.08 -5.17 -23.69
CA THR A 180 -8.35 -5.54 -25.07
C THR A 180 -9.65 -4.92 -25.55
N GLU A 181 -10.72 -5.16 -24.79
CA GLU A 181 -12.08 -4.71 -25.14
C GLU A 181 -12.34 -3.25 -24.77
N ASN A 182 -11.46 -2.64 -23.94
CA ASN A 182 -11.64 -1.31 -23.36
C ASN A 182 -12.98 -1.17 -22.61
N SER A 183 -13.40 -2.21 -21.93
CA SER A 183 -14.66 -2.30 -21.19
C SER A 183 -14.45 -2.37 -19.68
N LEU A 184 -15.45 -1.93 -18.94
CA LEU A 184 -15.48 -1.94 -17.47
C LEU A 184 -16.48 -2.98 -16.97
N SER A 185 -16.11 -3.73 -15.95
CA SER A 185 -16.98 -4.69 -15.28
C SER A 185 -16.87 -4.53 -13.76
N TYR A 186 -18.01 -4.54 -13.09
CA TYR A 186 -18.07 -4.63 -11.63
C TYR A 186 -17.77 -6.07 -11.20
N ILE A 187 -16.94 -6.21 -10.19
CA ILE A 187 -16.54 -7.53 -9.65
C ILE A 187 -17.29 -7.81 -8.36
N THR A 188 -17.06 -6.98 -7.34
CA THR A 188 -17.66 -7.17 -6.00
C THR A 188 -17.56 -5.90 -5.17
N ASN A 189 -18.22 -5.86 -4.02
CA ASN A 189 -17.98 -4.81 -3.03
C ASN A 189 -16.64 -5.02 -2.33
N GLY A 190 -15.95 -3.94 -2.00
CA GLY A 190 -14.68 -3.97 -1.30
C GLY A 190 -13.68 -2.96 -1.83
N ILE A 191 -12.49 -3.00 -1.27
CA ILE A 191 -11.36 -2.14 -1.63
C ILE A 191 -10.07 -2.97 -1.74
N ASN A 192 -9.04 -2.40 -2.37
CA ASN A 192 -7.68 -2.95 -2.45
C ASN A 192 -7.65 -4.36 -3.05
N PRO A 193 -8.04 -4.51 -4.30
CA PRO A 193 -7.98 -5.81 -4.96
C PRO A 193 -6.55 -6.31 -5.08
N TYR A 194 -6.33 -7.59 -4.80
CA TYR A 194 -5.09 -8.29 -5.05
C TYR A 194 -5.39 -9.61 -5.78
N PRO A 195 -5.18 -9.70 -7.10
CA PRO A 195 -5.48 -10.91 -7.87
C PRO A 195 -4.53 -12.04 -7.52
N ILE A 196 -5.06 -13.25 -7.33
CA ILE A 196 -4.28 -14.45 -7.07
C ILE A 196 -3.84 -15.05 -8.40
N LYS A 197 -2.52 -15.21 -8.58
CA LYS A 197 -1.95 -15.71 -9.82
C LYS A 197 -2.44 -17.11 -10.17
N GLY A 198 -2.90 -17.30 -11.41
CA GLY A 198 -3.36 -18.60 -11.91
C GLY A 198 -4.74 -19.03 -11.41
N SER A 199 -5.52 -18.10 -10.86
CA SER A 199 -6.85 -18.37 -10.33
C SER A 199 -7.80 -17.22 -10.70
N THR A 200 -9.10 -17.47 -10.56
CA THR A 200 -10.18 -16.48 -10.67
C THR A 200 -10.51 -15.83 -9.33
N GLU A 201 -9.58 -15.93 -8.38
CA GLU A 201 -9.74 -15.38 -7.05
C GLU A 201 -9.00 -14.07 -6.87
N ILE A 202 -9.55 -13.19 -6.04
CA ILE A 202 -8.91 -11.96 -5.57
C ILE A 202 -8.97 -11.89 -4.04
N LEU A 203 -7.94 -11.34 -3.42
CA LEU A 203 -8.03 -10.83 -2.05
C LEU A 203 -8.57 -9.41 -2.10
N CYS A 204 -9.36 -9.05 -1.11
CA CYS A 204 -9.85 -7.67 -0.94
C CYS A 204 -10.11 -7.37 0.54
N ILE A 205 -10.39 -6.11 0.81
CA ILE A 205 -10.74 -5.64 2.15
C ILE A 205 -12.23 -5.30 2.16
N ARG A 206 -12.93 -5.72 3.22
CA ARG A 206 -14.29 -5.33 3.53
C ARG A 206 -14.41 -4.88 4.97
N ALA A 207 -15.29 -3.94 5.23
CA ALA A 207 -15.62 -3.58 6.60
C ALA A 207 -16.55 -4.61 7.22
N SER A 208 -16.23 -5.07 8.41
CA SER A 208 -17.09 -5.90 9.22
C SER A 208 -18.22 -5.09 9.89
N ASN A 209 -19.14 -5.78 10.54
CA ASN A 209 -20.25 -5.14 11.27
C ASN A 209 -19.78 -4.29 12.47
N ASN A 210 -18.64 -4.62 13.08
CA ASN A 210 -18.04 -3.84 14.17
C ASN A 210 -17.21 -2.65 13.67
N GLY A 211 -17.06 -2.48 12.35
CA GLY A 211 -16.34 -1.39 11.71
C GLY A 211 -14.85 -1.65 11.46
N ASN A 212 -14.31 -2.79 11.87
CA ASN A 212 -12.95 -3.19 11.52
C ASN A 212 -12.89 -3.69 10.08
N ASN A 213 -11.74 -3.55 9.45
CA ASN A 213 -11.49 -4.10 8.13
C ASN A 213 -11.01 -5.55 8.24
N GLU A 214 -11.59 -6.38 7.40
CA GLU A 214 -11.31 -7.81 7.25
C GLU A 214 -10.70 -8.09 5.89
N ILE A 215 -9.95 -9.18 5.75
CA ILE A 215 -9.43 -9.65 4.47
C ILE A 215 -10.32 -10.79 3.98
N TRP A 216 -10.85 -10.61 2.78
CA TRP A 216 -11.72 -11.54 2.10
C TRP A 216 -11.06 -12.09 0.84
N LYS A 217 -11.37 -13.33 0.52
CA LYS A 217 -11.05 -13.98 -0.74
C LYS A 217 -12.34 -14.21 -1.52
N ILE A 218 -12.37 -13.76 -2.77
CA ILE A 218 -13.54 -13.79 -3.62
C ILE A 218 -13.18 -14.49 -4.92
N ASN A 219 -13.96 -15.48 -5.32
CA ASN A 219 -13.90 -16.02 -6.66
C ASN A 219 -14.91 -15.25 -7.54
N TYR A 220 -14.41 -14.47 -8.48
CA TYR A 220 -15.27 -13.57 -9.29
C TYR A 220 -16.03 -14.30 -10.42
N GLU A 221 -15.74 -15.58 -10.72
CA GLU A 221 -16.49 -16.39 -11.68
C GLU A 221 -17.63 -17.16 -11.00
N THR A 222 -17.34 -17.78 -9.84
CA THR A 222 -18.36 -18.58 -9.12
C THR A 222 -19.19 -17.74 -8.16
N GLY A 223 -18.67 -16.59 -7.72
CA GLY A 223 -19.24 -15.75 -6.67
C GLY A 223 -19.00 -16.27 -5.25
N ASP A 224 -18.15 -17.29 -5.09
CA ASP A 224 -17.79 -17.80 -3.76
C ASP A 224 -16.96 -16.78 -2.99
N GLU A 225 -17.29 -16.60 -1.72
CA GLU A 225 -16.66 -15.62 -0.85
C GLU A 225 -16.31 -16.23 0.50
N VAL A 226 -15.10 -15.96 0.97
CA VAL A 226 -14.63 -16.43 2.29
C VAL A 226 -13.86 -15.32 3.01
N CYS A 227 -14.20 -15.08 4.28
CA CYS A 227 -13.42 -14.24 5.17
C CYS A 227 -12.17 -15.01 5.60
N ILE A 228 -10.99 -14.52 5.22
CA ILE A 228 -9.71 -15.13 5.55
C ILE A 228 -9.19 -14.64 6.89
N VAL A 229 -9.26 -13.31 7.13
CA VAL A 229 -8.76 -12.72 8.38
C VAL A 229 -9.80 -11.75 8.92
N SER A 230 -10.22 -12.00 10.16
CA SER A 230 -11.09 -11.14 10.94
C SER A 230 -10.59 -11.07 12.38
N ASP A 231 -10.61 -9.88 12.97
CA ASP A 231 -10.26 -9.68 14.38
C ASP A 231 -11.17 -8.60 14.99
N VAL A 232 -11.73 -8.86 16.16
CA VAL A 232 -12.65 -7.92 16.83
C VAL A 232 -11.94 -6.65 17.32
N LYS A 233 -10.63 -6.69 17.49
CA LYS A 233 -9.82 -5.57 18.01
C LYS A 233 -8.98 -4.88 16.93
N ARG A 234 -8.77 -5.54 15.77
CA ARG A 234 -7.85 -5.07 14.73
C ARG A 234 -8.55 -4.88 13.40
N SER A 235 -8.10 -3.88 12.69
CA SER A 235 -8.37 -3.69 11.26
C SER A 235 -7.14 -4.10 10.46
N PHE A 236 -7.36 -4.76 9.32
CA PHE A 236 -6.28 -5.15 8.41
C PHE A 236 -6.39 -4.41 7.07
N SER A 237 -5.25 -4.19 6.43
CA SER A 237 -5.18 -3.52 5.13
C SER A 237 -4.00 -4.00 4.29
N SER A 238 -3.97 -3.61 3.01
CA SER A 238 -2.87 -3.86 2.07
C SER A 238 -2.45 -5.34 1.98
N PRO A 239 -3.39 -6.29 1.76
CA PRO A 239 -3.04 -7.69 1.65
C PRO A 239 -2.21 -7.94 0.40
N THR A 240 -1.13 -8.72 0.53
CA THR A 240 -0.31 -9.22 -0.57
C THR A 240 0.05 -10.68 -0.34
N LEU A 241 0.05 -11.49 -1.41
CA LEU A 241 0.37 -12.91 -1.32
C LEU A 241 1.87 -13.12 -1.52
N SER A 242 2.46 -14.06 -0.76
CA SER A 242 3.85 -14.47 -0.98
C SER A 242 4.03 -15.11 -2.36
N PRO A 243 5.24 -15.08 -2.96
CA PRO A 243 5.48 -15.65 -4.28
C PRO A 243 5.16 -17.13 -4.39
N ASP A 244 5.29 -17.89 -3.30
CA ASP A 244 4.95 -19.32 -3.21
C ASP A 244 3.46 -19.58 -2.92
N GLY A 245 2.66 -18.51 -2.71
CA GLY A 245 1.22 -18.58 -2.47
C GLY A 245 0.81 -19.08 -1.08
N LYS A 246 1.73 -19.24 -0.13
CA LYS A 246 1.44 -19.82 1.18
C LYS A 246 1.08 -18.82 2.26
N TRP A 247 1.49 -17.55 2.10
CA TRP A 247 1.39 -16.53 3.12
C TRP A 247 0.69 -15.27 2.60
N ILE A 248 -0.15 -14.67 3.44
CA ILE A 248 -0.74 -13.34 3.23
C ILE A 248 -0.02 -12.37 4.16
N LEU A 249 0.61 -11.36 3.58
CA LEU A 249 1.24 -10.25 4.26
C LEU A 249 0.26 -9.08 4.29
N MET A 250 0.19 -8.35 5.41
CA MET A 250 -0.77 -7.27 5.60
C MET A 250 -0.29 -6.24 6.62
N VAL A 251 -0.91 -5.08 6.63
CA VAL A 251 -0.81 -4.11 7.73
C VAL A 251 -1.95 -4.36 8.70
N GLY A 252 -1.68 -4.33 9.99
CA GLY A 252 -2.69 -4.42 11.04
C GLY A 252 -2.54 -3.29 12.06
N ASN A 253 -3.67 -2.87 12.67
CA ASN A 253 -3.61 -1.99 13.82
C ASN A 253 -2.97 -2.72 14.99
N SER A 254 -2.12 -2.00 15.71
CA SER A 254 -1.44 -2.45 16.92
C SER A 254 -1.41 -1.34 17.96
N GLU A 255 -0.81 -1.62 19.08
CA GLU A 255 -0.57 -0.66 20.14
C GLU A 255 0.87 -0.76 20.63
N PHE A 256 1.49 0.37 20.86
CA PHE A 256 2.80 0.48 21.48
C PHE A 256 2.65 0.97 22.93
N GLN A 257 3.27 0.28 23.87
CA GLN A 257 3.25 0.63 25.28
C GLN A 257 4.47 1.47 25.65
N PHE A 258 4.24 2.67 26.17
CA PHE A 258 5.31 3.55 26.64
C PHE A 258 4.91 4.29 27.91
N ASN A 259 5.74 4.23 28.95
CA ASN A 259 5.49 4.87 30.24
C ASN A 259 4.08 4.58 30.83
N GLY A 260 3.63 3.33 30.73
CA GLY A 260 2.33 2.88 31.21
C GLY A 260 1.13 3.39 30.41
N LYS A 261 1.36 3.96 29.23
CA LYS A 261 0.30 4.41 28.31
C LYS A 261 0.37 3.63 27.02
N SER A 262 -0.82 3.34 26.46
CA SER A 262 -0.96 2.75 25.13
C SER A 262 -1.08 3.81 24.07
N TYR A 263 -0.32 3.65 22.99
CA TYR A 263 -0.34 4.51 21.80
C TYR A 263 -0.73 3.68 20.58
N PRO A 264 -1.68 4.16 19.78
CA PRO A 264 -2.04 3.46 18.55
C PRO A 264 -0.89 3.45 17.57
N ASN A 265 -0.72 2.31 16.95
CA ASN A 265 0.32 2.02 15.97
C ASN A 265 -0.24 1.20 14.80
N THR A 266 0.57 0.98 13.78
CA THR A 266 0.34 0.02 12.71
C THR A 266 1.63 -0.75 12.46
N ASP A 267 1.49 -2.06 12.39
CA ASP A 267 2.60 -2.98 12.17
C ASP A 267 2.32 -3.95 11.02
N ILE A 268 3.36 -4.63 10.60
CA ILE A 268 3.29 -5.67 9.57
C ILE A 268 2.89 -6.99 10.23
N PHE A 269 1.91 -7.65 9.63
CA PHE A 269 1.40 -8.96 10.03
C PHE A 269 1.50 -9.94 8.86
N VAL A 270 1.53 -11.21 9.19
CA VAL A 270 1.47 -12.32 8.25
C VAL A 270 0.53 -13.39 8.78
N CYS A 271 -0.14 -14.10 7.88
CA CYS A 271 -0.85 -15.34 8.21
C CYS A 271 -0.68 -16.36 7.07
N SER A 272 -1.01 -17.62 7.34
CA SER A 272 -1.16 -18.62 6.29
C SER A 272 -2.28 -18.23 5.32
N VAL A 273 -2.25 -18.72 4.08
CA VAL A 273 -3.24 -18.39 3.05
C VAL A 273 -4.68 -18.77 3.42
N ASP A 274 -4.84 -19.70 4.35
CA ASP A 274 -6.12 -20.11 4.94
C ASP A 274 -6.57 -19.25 6.14
N GLY A 275 -5.79 -18.21 6.50
CA GLY A 275 -6.05 -17.32 7.63
C GLY A 275 -5.53 -17.80 8.99
N THR A 276 -4.95 -18.99 9.05
CA THR A 276 -4.33 -19.49 10.29
C THR A 276 -2.96 -18.86 10.55
N ASN A 277 -2.41 -19.06 11.74
CA ASN A 277 -1.07 -18.60 12.14
C ASN A 277 -0.86 -17.06 11.99
N LEU A 278 -1.89 -16.29 12.33
CA LEU A 278 -1.78 -14.82 12.29
C LEU A 278 -0.71 -14.35 13.28
N THR A 279 0.35 -13.75 12.75
CA THR A 279 1.55 -13.32 13.50
C THR A 279 1.91 -11.88 13.18
N GLN A 280 2.23 -11.11 14.21
CA GLN A 280 2.81 -9.77 14.09
C GLN A 280 4.31 -9.90 13.84
N LEU A 281 4.84 -9.20 12.82
CA LEU A 281 6.24 -9.28 12.42
C LEU A 281 7.07 -8.07 12.91
N THR A 282 6.45 -6.91 13.07
CA THR A 282 7.14 -5.69 13.51
C THR A 282 6.51 -5.11 14.77
N TYR A 283 7.31 -4.44 15.61
CA TYR A 283 6.92 -3.98 16.95
C TYR A 283 7.44 -2.58 17.29
N HIS A 284 7.92 -1.84 16.30
CA HIS A 284 8.49 -0.51 16.49
C HIS A 284 7.39 0.53 16.78
N PRO A 285 7.64 1.57 17.63
CA PRO A 285 6.66 2.62 17.90
C PRO A 285 6.30 3.49 16.69
N ALA A 286 7.09 3.48 15.63
CA ALA A 286 6.73 4.09 14.35
C ALA A 286 5.79 3.19 13.55
N ASN A 287 4.84 3.79 12.84
CA ASN A 287 3.98 3.05 11.92
C ASN A 287 4.80 2.37 10.81
N ASP A 288 4.41 1.14 10.48
CA ASP A 288 4.93 0.34 9.39
C ASP A 288 3.82 0.11 8.36
N LEU A 289 4.05 0.48 7.10
CA LEU A 289 3.04 0.54 6.05
C LEU A 289 3.54 0.00 4.72
N SER A 290 2.59 -0.30 3.82
CA SER A 290 2.86 -0.70 2.43
C SER A 290 3.82 -1.89 2.29
N PRO A 291 3.57 -3.03 2.96
CA PRO A 291 4.46 -4.18 2.89
C PRO A 291 4.46 -4.82 1.51
N GLN A 292 5.63 -5.29 1.07
CA GLN A 292 5.84 -5.98 -0.20
C GLN A 292 6.80 -7.16 -0.01
N TRP A 293 6.47 -8.30 -0.61
CA TRP A 293 7.36 -9.45 -0.68
C TRP A 293 8.51 -9.21 -1.66
N SER A 294 9.70 -9.72 -1.36
CA SER A 294 10.70 -9.97 -2.40
C SER A 294 10.24 -11.11 -3.33
N ASN A 295 10.75 -11.14 -4.56
CA ASN A 295 10.33 -12.14 -5.56
C ASN A 295 10.69 -13.58 -5.17
N ASP A 296 11.69 -13.76 -4.30
CA ASP A 296 12.11 -15.06 -3.75
C ASP A 296 11.41 -15.42 -2.43
N GLY A 297 10.58 -14.51 -1.89
CA GLY A 297 9.88 -14.68 -0.63
C GLY A 297 10.77 -14.61 0.63
N GLN A 298 12.07 -14.29 0.48
CA GLN A 298 13.00 -14.26 1.62
C GLN A 298 12.94 -12.96 2.41
N TYR A 299 12.44 -11.89 1.79
CA TYR A 299 12.42 -10.57 2.39
C TYR A 299 11.05 -9.90 2.28
N ILE A 300 10.79 -9.04 3.26
CA ILE A 300 9.65 -8.14 3.28
C ILE A 300 10.19 -6.70 3.26
N TYR A 301 9.71 -5.89 2.31
CA TYR A 301 10.01 -4.46 2.23
C TYR A 301 8.81 -3.69 2.73
N PHE A 302 9.03 -2.60 3.46
CA PHE A 302 7.95 -1.77 3.99
C PHE A 302 8.43 -0.33 4.24
N VAL A 303 7.50 0.59 4.42
CA VAL A 303 7.79 2.00 4.74
C VAL A 303 7.65 2.23 6.23
N SER A 304 8.66 2.84 6.84
CA SER A 304 8.69 3.17 8.27
C SER A 304 9.45 4.45 8.55
N GLN A 305 9.06 5.15 9.62
CA GLN A 305 9.78 6.29 10.18
C GLN A 305 10.81 5.90 11.24
N ARG A 306 11.03 4.59 11.45
CA ARG A 306 12.00 4.06 12.43
C ARG A 306 13.42 4.55 12.17
N GLY A 307 14.27 4.49 13.20
CA GLY A 307 15.72 4.65 13.08
C GLY A 307 16.23 6.06 12.85
N ASN A 308 15.39 7.10 12.97
CA ASN A 308 15.86 8.46 12.94
C ASN A 308 15.03 9.42 13.82
N THR A 309 15.69 10.51 14.26
CA THR A 309 15.05 11.56 15.05
C THR A 309 14.20 12.50 14.20
N THR A 310 14.41 12.54 12.88
CA THR A 310 13.69 13.41 11.94
C THR A 310 12.34 12.88 11.55
N LYS A 311 12.03 11.63 11.89
CA LYS A 311 10.80 10.92 11.51
C LYS A 311 10.56 10.89 9.99
N THR A 312 11.63 10.98 9.20
CA THR A 312 11.55 10.89 7.74
C THR A 312 11.27 9.44 7.34
N PRO A 313 10.22 9.18 6.55
CA PRO A 313 9.92 7.84 6.11
C PRO A 313 11.04 7.29 5.22
N ASN A 314 11.35 6.01 5.42
CA ASN A 314 12.31 5.26 4.63
C ASN A 314 11.77 3.88 4.31
N ILE A 315 12.33 3.24 3.29
CA ILE A 315 12.06 1.84 3.01
C ILE A 315 13.03 0.99 3.82
N TRP A 316 12.47 0.02 4.50
CA TRP A 316 13.18 -0.98 5.29
C TRP A 316 12.96 -2.36 4.69
N ARG A 317 13.89 -3.27 4.95
CA ARG A 317 13.82 -4.67 4.57
C ARG A 317 13.95 -5.52 5.82
N LEU A 318 13.04 -6.45 6.01
CA LEU A 318 13.04 -7.48 7.04
C LEU A 318 13.34 -8.82 6.38
N THR A 319 14.20 -9.66 6.97
CA THR A 319 14.37 -11.06 6.58
C THR A 319 13.18 -11.87 7.11
N PHE A 320 12.48 -12.58 6.23
CA PHE A 320 11.35 -13.42 6.58
C PHE A 320 11.79 -14.86 6.83
N ASN A 321 11.53 -15.35 8.03
CA ASN A 321 11.79 -16.73 8.43
C ASN A 321 10.47 -17.41 8.81
N THR A 322 10.17 -18.54 8.18
CA THR A 322 8.95 -19.33 8.45
C THR A 322 8.91 -19.98 9.83
N ASN A 323 10.00 -19.89 10.60
CA ASN A 323 10.15 -20.44 11.94
C ASN A 323 9.95 -19.42 13.07
N GLN A 324 9.45 -18.22 12.74
CA GLN A 324 9.14 -17.18 13.72
C GLN A 324 7.71 -17.30 14.25
#